data_db6d2d00b7de9da9b58a4ab9ba46c55e
#
_entry.id   db6d2d00b7de9da9b58a4ab9ba46c55e
#
_cell.length_a   1.000
_cell.length_b   1.000
_cell.length_c   1.000
_cell.angle_alpha   90.00
_cell.angle_beta   90.00
_cell.angle_gamma   90.00
#
_symmetry.space_group_name_H-M   'P 1'
#
loop_
_entity.id
_entity.type
_entity.pdbx_description
1 polymer ?
#
loop_
_entity_poly.entity_id
_entity_poly.type
_entity_poly.pdbx_seq_one_letter_code
_entity_poly.pdbx_strand_id
1 'polypeptide(L)'
;MAFKIIVSPRAQKEIENAIDYYAMYSMDAPVNFIASLKEAYGSLETSPFFRVRYKNVRALKMKRFPHSLFFIINEDKNTVWVLSCFHNKRNPNKRPRV
;
A
#
# COMPACT_ATOMS: atom_id res chain seq x y z
N MET A 1 -16.24 -10.37 7.78
CA MET A 1 -15.99 -10.84 6.41
C MET A 1 -14.71 -10.25 5.87
N ALA A 2 -13.96 -11.03 5.13
CA ALA A 2 -12.70 -10.56 4.55
C ALA A 2 -12.95 -9.71 3.31
N PHE A 3 -12.14 -8.66 3.15
CA PHE A 3 -12.16 -7.83 1.95
C PHE A 3 -11.19 -8.39 0.93
N LYS A 4 -11.56 -8.33 -0.33
CA LYS A 4 -10.68 -8.70 -1.44
C LYS A 4 -9.76 -7.53 -1.74
N ILE A 5 -8.45 -7.81 -1.84
CA ILE A 5 -7.46 -6.77 -2.15
C ILE A 5 -7.16 -6.80 -3.64
N ILE A 6 -7.33 -5.64 -4.28
CA ILE A 6 -6.98 -5.45 -5.69
C ILE A 6 -5.91 -4.36 -5.74
N VAL A 7 -4.77 -4.67 -6.37
CA VAL A 7 -3.65 -3.75 -6.48
C VAL A 7 -3.67 -3.12 -7.86
N SER A 8 -3.71 -1.78 -7.91
CA SER A 8 -3.73 -1.06 -9.18
C SER A 8 -2.41 -1.24 -9.94
N PRO A 9 -2.39 -1.02 -11.27
CA PRO A 9 -1.14 -1.08 -12.04
C PRO A 9 -0.08 -0.11 -11.51
N ARG A 10 -0.48 1.09 -11.08
CA ARG A 10 0.44 2.06 -10.49
C ARG A 10 1.06 1.52 -9.21
N ALA A 11 0.23 0.99 -8.31
CA ALA A 11 0.72 0.43 -7.04
C ALA A 11 1.63 -0.77 -7.30
N GLN A 12 1.27 -1.62 -8.24
CA GLN A 12 2.08 -2.78 -8.62
C GLN A 12 3.47 -2.33 -9.07
N LYS A 13 3.54 -1.32 -9.92
CA LYS A 13 4.81 -0.79 -10.42
C LYS A 13 5.65 -0.17 -9.30
N GLU A 14 5.01 0.57 -8.42
CA GLU A 14 5.70 1.19 -7.29
C GLU A 14 6.26 0.13 -6.34
N ILE A 15 5.53 -0.95 -6.12
CA ILE A 15 5.99 -2.07 -5.29
C ILE A 15 7.20 -2.74 -5.94
N GLU A 16 7.15 -3.00 -7.24
CA GLU A 16 8.27 -3.59 -7.97
C GLU A 16 9.51 -2.71 -7.90
N ASN A 17 9.33 -1.41 -8.07
CA ASN A 17 10.44 -0.46 -7.98
C ASN A 17 11.03 -0.44 -6.57
N ALA A 18 10.21 -0.54 -5.54
CA ALA A 18 10.68 -0.58 -4.16
C ALA A 18 11.49 -1.85 -3.90
N ILE A 19 11.02 -2.98 -4.39
CA ILE A 19 11.73 -4.25 -4.25
C ILE A 19 13.12 -4.17 -4.91
N ASP A 20 13.18 -3.64 -6.13
CA ASP A 20 14.44 -3.46 -6.85
C ASP A 20 15.38 -2.53 -6.09
N TYR A 21 14.86 -1.45 -5.54
CA TYR A 21 15.63 -0.49 -4.76
C TYR A 21 16.24 -1.14 -3.53
N TYR A 22 15.44 -1.89 -2.76
CA TYR A 22 15.94 -2.53 -1.55
C TYR A 22 16.92 -3.68 -1.85
N ALA A 23 16.77 -4.33 -3.00
CA ALA A 23 17.70 -5.38 -3.42
C ALA A 23 19.13 -4.86 -3.62
N MET A 24 19.27 -3.55 -3.87
CA MET A 24 20.59 -2.92 -4.00
C MET A 24 21.32 -2.80 -2.67
N TYR A 25 20.61 -2.87 -1.55
CA TYR A 25 21.21 -2.66 -0.23
C TYR A 25 21.53 -3.96 0.50
N SER A 26 20.71 -4.97 0.37
CA SER A 26 20.96 -6.26 1.00
C SER A 26 20.05 -7.32 0.40
N MET A 27 20.41 -8.59 0.63
CA MET A 27 19.58 -9.72 0.19
C MET A 27 18.31 -9.84 1.02
N ASP A 28 18.35 -9.38 2.28
CA ASP A 28 17.22 -9.53 3.20
C ASP A 28 16.19 -8.41 3.06
N ALA A 29 16.60 -7.22 2.60
CA ALA A 29 15.69 -6.07 2.55
C ALA A 29 14.46 -6.31 1.67
N PRO A 30 14.57 -6.87 0.46
CA PRO A 30 13.37 -7.17 -0.34
C PRO A 30 12.45 -8.17 0.34
N VAL A 31 13.00 -9.20 0.98
CA VAL A 31 12.21 -10.20 1.69
C VAL A 31 11.43 -9.56 2.83
N ASN A 32 12.09 -8.70 3.59
CA ASN A 32 11.47 -7.98 4.69
C ASN A 32 10.41 -7.01 4.20
N PHE A 33 10.63 -6.36 3.06
CA PHE A 33 9.65 -5.46 2.46
C PHE A 33 8.39 -6.23 2.06
N ILE A 34 8.55 -7.38 1.41
CA ILE A 34 7.43 -8.22 1.01
C ILE A 34 6.67 -8.72 2.23
N ALA A 35 7.36 -9.10 3.30
CA ALA A 35 6.72 -9.54 4.54
C ALA A 35 5.87 -8.42 5.16
N SER A 36 6.41 -7.20 5.19
CA SER A 36 5.69 -6.04 5.68
C SER A 36 4.46 -5.73 4.82
N LEU A 37 4.60 -5.87 3.50
CA LEU A 37 3.50 -5.67 2.56
C LEU A 37 2.38 -6.68 2.78
N LYS A 38 2.72 -7.95 2.96
CA LYS A 38 1.75 -9.01 3.23
C LYS A 38 1.01 -8.76 4.54
N GLU A 39 1.73 -8.30 5.56
CA GLU A 39 1.12 -7.94 6.84
C GLU A 39 0.11 -6.80 6.66
N ALA A 40 0.47 -5.79 5.87
CA ALA A 40 -0.42 -4.67 5.58
C ALA A 40 -1.67 -5.16 4.84
N TYR A 41 -1.52 -6.03 3.86
CA TYR A 41 -2.67 -6.60 3.15
C TYR A 41 -3.57 -7.39 4.10
N GLY A 42 -2.99 -8.14 5.03
CA GLY A 42 -3.78 -8.87 6.02
C GLY A 42 -4.62 -7.94 6.87
N SER A 43 -4.07 -6.79 7.27
CA SER A 43 -4.82 -5.78 8.01
C SER A 43 -5.96 -5.22 7.18
N LEU A 44 -5.74 -4.97 5.89
CA LEU A 44 -6.78 -4.45 4.99
C LEU A 44 -7.88 -5.48 4.74
N GLU A 45 -7.53 -6.75 4.66
CA GLU A 45 -8.51 -7.82 4.49
C GLU A 45 -9.45 -7.93 5.69
N THR A 46 -8.92 -7.71 6.88
CA THR A 46 -9.67 -7.85 8.12
C THR A 46 -10.51 -6.63 8.43
N SER A 47 -9.90 -5.44 8.38
CA SER A 47 -10.58 -4.20 8.71
C SER A 47 -9.87 -3.02 8.02
N PRO A 48 -10.36 -2.61 6.83
CA PRO A 48 -9.69 -1.55 6.06
C PRO A 48 -10.09 -0.14 6.47
N PHE A 49 -10.83 0.03 7.56
CA PHE A 49 -11.41 1.33 7.93
C PHE A 49 -10.40 2.23 8.64
N PHE A 50 -9.24 2.41 8.02
CA PHE A 50 -8.24 3.36 8.49
C PHE A 50 -8.68 4.79 8.16
N ARG A 51 -8.00 5.76 8.77
CA ARG A 51 -8.38 7.17 8.65
C ARG A 51 -8.37 7.64 7.20
N VAL A 52 -9.42 8.35 6.81
CA VAL A 52 -9.49 9.02 5.50
C VAL A 52 -8.49 10.17 5.49
N ARG A 53 -7.69 10.24 4.45
CA ARG A 53 -6.66 11.28 4.30
C ARG A 53 -7.16 12.41 3.40
N TYR A 54 -7.85 12.10 2.32
CA TYR A 54 -8.48 13.09 1.44
C TYR A 54 -9.52 12.39 0.58
N LYS A 55 -10.60 13.10 0.26
CA LYS A 55 -11.75 12.52 -0.47
C LYS A 55 -12.16 11.21 0.20
N ASN A 56 -12.16 10.10 -0.52
CA ASN A 56 -12.45 8.77 0.03
C ASN A 56 -11.19 7.90 0.12
N VAL A 57 -10.02 8.51 0.00
CA VAL A 57 -8.75 7.79 0.04
C VAL A 57 -8.27 7.66 1.48
N ARG A 58 -7.97 6.43 1.86
CA ARG A 58 -7.40 6.09 3.17
C ARG A 58 -5.96 5.69 3.00
N ALA A 59 -5.21 5.68 4.09
CA ALA A 59 -3.80 5.29 4.06
C ALA A 59 -3.46 4.39 5.23
N LEU A 60 -2.63 3.38 4.96
CA LEU A 60 -2.05 2.51 5.98
C LEU A 60 -0.54 2.55 5.83
N LYS A 61 0.14 2.98 6.89
CA LYS A 61 1.59 3.02 6.90
C LYS A 61 2.16 1.61 7.09
N MET A 62 3.11 1.23 6.25
CA MET A 62 3.79 -0.05 6.37
C MET A 62 4.74 -0.04 7.57
N LYS A 63 4.90 -1.19 8.22
CA LYS A 63 5.85 -1.33 9.32
C LYS A 63 7.27 -1.46 8.78
N ARG A 64 8.22 -0.81 9.45
CA ARG A 64 9.67 -0.88 9.17
C ARG A 64 10.12 -0.16 7.90
N PHE A 65 9.19 0.25 7.03
CA PHE A 65 9.54 0.89 5.77
C PHE A 65 8.80 2.21 5.64
N PRO A 66 9.44 3.21 5.00
CA PRO A 66 8.83 4.55 4.86
C PRO A 66 7.83 4.62 3.71
N HIS A 67 6.95 3.65 3.64
CA HIS A 67 5.92 3.57 2.60
C HIS A 67 4.53 3.50 3.23
N SER A 68 3.54 4.01 2.51
CA SER A 68 2.14 3.89 2.88
C SER A 68 1.34 3.35 1.70
N LEU A 69 0.37 2.49 2.00
CA LEU A 69 -0.58 2.04 1.00
C LEU A 69 -1.76 3.01 1.00
N PHE A 70 -2.00 3.66 -0.13
CA PHE A 70 -3.18 4.49 -0.33
C PHE A 70 -4.23 3.66 -1.04
N PHE A 71 -5.44 3.69 -0.52
CA PHE A 71 -6.49 2.78 -1.00
C PHE A 71 -7.87 3.40 -0.82
N ILE A 72 -8.83 2.85 -1.57
CA ILE A 72 -10.25 3.15 -1.41
C ILE A 72 -11.00 1.86 -1.12
N ILE A 73 -12.13 1.98 -0.44
CA ILE A 73 -12.97 0.83 -0.07
C ILE A 73 -14.23 0.86 -0.92
N ASN A 74 -14.58 -0.28 -1.51
CA ASN A 74 -15.88 -0.50 -2.11
C ASN A 74 -16.64 -1.47 -1.22
N GLU A 75 -17.51 -0.93 -0.35
CA GLU A 75 -18.23 -1.76 0.62
C GLU A 75 -19.25 -2.67 -0.04
N ASP A 76 -19.84 -2.24 -1.16
CA ASP A 76 -20.84 -3.06 -1.87
C ASP A 76 -20.24 -4.36 -2.37
N LYS A 77 -18.97 -4.35 -2.75
CA LYS A 77 -18.28 -5.51 -3.29
C LYS A 77 -17.25 -6.09 -2.32
N ASN A 78 -17.18 -5.57 -1.10
CA ASN A 78 -16.19 -5.99 -0.11
C ASN A 78 -14.78 -6.01 -0.70
N THR A 79 -14.40 -4.93 -1.38
CA THR A 79 -13.15 -4.83 -2.10
C THR A 79 -12.36 -3.62 -1.62
N VAL A 80 -11.03 -3.79 -1.53
CA VAL A 80 -10.09 -2.70 -1.26
C VAL A 80 -9.24 -2.52 -2.51
N TRP A 81 -9.27 -1.32 -3.08
CA TRP A 81 -8.43 -0.95 -4.22
C TRP A 81 -7.21 -0.22 -3.71
N VAL A 82 -6.04 -0.85 -3.83
CA VAL A 82 -4.76 -0.22 -3.48
C VAL A 82 -4.33 0.63 -4.67
N LEU A 83 -4.35 1.95 -4.48
CA LEU A 83 -4.05 2.92 -5.53
C LEU A 83 -2.56 3.18 -5.68
N SER A 84 -1.83 3.13 -4.57
CA SER A 84 -0.42 3.49 -4.57
C SER A 84 0.28 2.88 -3.36
N CYS A 85 1.56 2.50 -3.55
CA CYS A 85 2.49 2.21 -2.47
C CYS A 85 3.47 3.39 -2.43
N PHE A 86 3.07 4.45 -1.73
CA PHE A 86 3.73 5.75 -1.79
C PHE A 86 4.85 5.86 -0.76
N HIS A 87 6.02 6.33 -1.21
CA HIS A 87 7.13 6.61 -0.30
C HIS A 87 6.83 7.91 0.46
N ASN A 88 6.82 7.84 1.79
CA ASN A 88 6.35 8.95 2.65
C ASN A 88 7.18 10.23 2.52
N LYS A 89 8.42 10.13 2.05
CA LYS A 89 9.31 11.29 1.90
C LYS A 89 9.27 11.92 0.51
N ARG A 90 8.45 11.38 -0.39
CA ARG A 90 8.31 11.96 -1.72
C ARG A 90 7.42 13.18 -1.70
N ASN A 91 7.51 13.97 -2.78
CA ASN A 91 6.70 15.17 -2.97
C ASN A 91 5.20 14.83 -2.88
N PRO A 92 4.45 15.50 -1.98
CA PRO A 92 3.01 15.26 -1.83
C PRO A 92 2.21 15.43 -3.12
N ASN A 93 2.69 16.24 -4.07
CA ASN A 93 2.01 16.43 -5.35
C ASN A 93 1.96 15.17 -6.21
N LYS A 94 2.73 14.15 -5.85
CA LYS A 94 2.74 12.86 -6.56
C LYS A 94 1.82 11.82 -5.95
N ARG A 95 1.03 12.19 -4.93
CA ARG A 95 0.04 11.29 -4.35
C ARG A 95 -1.04 10.96 -5.37
N PRO A 96 -1.66 9.75 -5.27
CA PRO A 96 -2.73 9.40 -6.18
C PRO A 96 -3.92 10.34 -6.02
N ARG A 97 -4.55 10.67 -7.14
CA ARG A 97 -5.76 11.49 -7.15
C ARG A 97 -6.95 10.64 -7.56
N VAL A 98 -8.07 10.91 -6.93
CA VAL A 98 -9.31 10.18 -7.17
C VAL A 98 -10.39 11.14 -7.65
#